data_d7cf0b7b4f5481847b6f6a19f4feb5e4
#
_entry.id   d7cf0b7b4f5481847b6f6a19f4feb5e4
#
_cell.length_a   1.000
_cell.length_b   1.000
_cell.length_c   1.000
_cell.angle_alpha   90.00
_cell.angle_beta   90.00
_cell.angle_gamma   90.00
#
_symmetry.space_group_name_H-M   'P 1'
#
loop_
_entity.id
_entity.type
_entity.pdbx_description
1 polymer ?
#
loop_
_entity_poly.entity_id
_entity_poly.type
_entity_poly.pdbx_seq_one_letter_code
_entity_poly.pdbx_strand_id
1 'polypeptide(L)'
;MKRFFKIVLIIGLTGIILSLEGCSNLEKIFPILNQPPVIVSNPLTAIEENQLYSYQIQAEDPERDTLNYTLLVYPQGMSINRETGLITWLPDHQQIGVHQVIIEVSDGRYKIQQNFEVEVVNLNDPPQIISYLPANLDMEIIAGEAVKFEIQANDLDKDSFLKGKWFINGKLVSYSSAKENRIKTTYEFFSSPGDNESKIIKGLISDGELSDSIEWKIKIRDITPPQIPTLNPIISPTNVSPQLLSGTKEANSSILINGIEIIALDDSTDWSYPYYLTEGINHLSITSRDLSGNESEPLVVDIKYDLNIYVDATNTNGIEDGTETCPFNTISEGIEAAIPGKSVMVKAGIYNEQLIISKEVNLQGEGMENTFITGAGFSGSLITLEANSIIISNFCLDGQNSTEVGIFFEGCNSIHIKNNRIINQHYGVKYLNSSPLIEKNSLDHNGYSGIEIGSGGKGQIENNLVQYNQYGIRTYGDASPEISGNNISSNSNTGIYCRESATPIIFNNTIRDNSYGVLIDYNSSWGSAVNPDLGGGDSGGIGGNNISGNKNYGVYNKTNHLIKAEYNWWGDTKGPKYPGNNSSAGDWVYWNQSNGVIDFEPWLSIM
;
A
#
# COMPACT_ATOMS: atom_id res chain seq x y z
N MET A 1 -71.08 -40.67 -40.99
CA MET A 1 -71.88 -41.89 -41.21
C MET A 1 -73.36 -41.50 -41.39
N LYS A 2 -73.93 -41.84 -42.58
CA LYS A 2 -75.32 -42.12 -42.85
C LYS A 2 -76.35 -41.02 -42.54
N ARG A 3 -76.90 -40.42 -43.60
CA ARG A 3 -78.02 -40.94 -44.46
C ARG A 3 -79.35 -40.81 -43.74
N PHE A 4 -80.31 -40.24 -44.35
CA PHE A 4 -81.32 -40.46 -45.40
C PHE A 4 -82.66 -39.98 -44.82
N PHE A 5 -83.73 -39.61 -45.43
CA PHE A 5 -84.37 -39.70 -46.71
C PHE A 5 -85.67 -38.87 -46.60
N LYS A 6 -85.98 -38.07 -47.60
CA LYS A 6 -87.06 -38.25 -48.56
C LYS A 6 -88.51 -38.48 -48.03
N ILE A 7 -89.35 -37.70 -48.53
CA ILE A 7 -90.45 -38.11 -49.45
C ILE A 7 -91.40 -36.91 -49.59
N VAL A 8 -91.59 -36.21 -50.66
CA VAL A 8 -92.46 -36.39 -51.85
C VAL A 8 -93.89 -36.81 -51.52
N LEU A 9 -94.83 -35.95 -51.81
CA LEU A 9 -96.12 -36.38 -52.34
C LEU A 9 -96.67 -35.39 -53.36
N ILE A 10 -96.91 -35.90 -54.56
CA ILE A 10 -97.60 -35.35 -55.76
C ILE A 10 -99.04 -35.80 -55.70
N ILE A 11 -99.98 -34.94 -55.97
CA ILE A 11 -101.28 -35.20 -56.63
C ILE A 11 -101.68 -33.82 -57.20
N GLY A 12 -101.83 -33.58 -58.42
CA GLY A 12 -102.36 -34.20 -59.59
C GLY A 12 -103.85 -33.87 -59.81
N LEU A 13 -104.19 -33.01 -60.70
CA LEU A 13 -105.33 -33.19 -61.57
C LEU A 13 -105.28 -32.19 -62.71
N THR A 14 -105.13 -32.70 -63.81
CA THR A 14 -105.58 -32.64 -65.17
C THR A 14 -106.72 -31.70 -65.53
N GLY A 15 -106.55 -31.01 -66.58
CA GLY A 15 -107.49 -30.96 -67.69
C GLY A 15 -107.96 -29.59 -68.15
N ILE A 16 -107.64 -29.35 -69.25
CA ILE A 16 -108.30 -28.94 -70.47
C ILE A 16 -107.57 -27.77 -71.16
N ILE A 17 -107.08 -28.13 -72.29
CA ILE A 17 -106.62 -27.24 -73.38
C ILE A 17 -107.81 -26.63 -74.07
N LEU A 18 -107.86 -25.34 -74.23
CA LEU A 18 -108.58 -24.72 -75.33
C LEU A 18 -107.74 -23.52 -75.80
N SER A 19 -107.23 -23.66 -76.97
CA SER A 19 -106.60 -22.63 -77.76
C SER A 19 -107.59 -21.58 -78.23
N LEU A 20 -107.28 -20.32 -78.00
CA LEU A 20 -107.80 -19.20 -78.79
C LEU A 20 -106.67 -18.20 -79.00
N GLU A 21 -106.24 -18.21 -80.23
CA GLU A 21 -105.41 -17.15 -80.79
C GLU A 21 -106.14 -15.83 -80.84
N GLY A 22 -105.48 -14.76 -80.49
CA GLY A 22 -105.80 -13.38 -80.90
C GLY A 22 -106.59 -12.55 -79.94
N CYS A 23 -105.83 -11.75 -79.19
CA CYS A 23 -106.07 -10.32 -79.01
C CYS A 23 -104.95 -9.68 -78.15
N SER A 24 -104.06 -9.04 -78.82
CA SER A 24 -103.21 -8.03 -78.22
C SER A 24 -104.08 -6.85 -77.81
N ASN A 25 -104.15 -6.59 -76.50
CA ASN A 25 -104.53 -5.34 -75.81
C ASN A 25 -105.45 -5.57 -74.61
N LEU A 26 -105.03 -6.38 -73.65
CA LEU A 26 -105.69 -6.47 -72.32
C LEU A 26 -104.84 -6.04 -71.14
N GLU A 27 -103.68 -5.46 -71.38
CA GLU A 27 -102.81 -5.01 -70.28
C GLU A 27 -103.16 -3.57 -69.78
N LYS A 28 -104.26 -2.95 -70.05
CA LYS A 28 -104.59 -1.57 -69.62
C LYS A 28 -105.82 -1.46 -68.71
N ILE A 29 -106.32 -2.47 -68.02
CA ILE A 29 -107.55 -2.29 -67.24
C ILE A 29 -107.48 -2.78 -65.81
N PHE A 30 -106.35 -3.37 -65.32
CA PHE A 30 -106.16 -3.58 -63.90
C PHE A 30 -104.97 -2.87 -63.43
N PRO A 31 -105.10 -1.83 -62.57
CA PRO A 31 -103.93 -1.33 -61.89
C PRO A 31 -103.31 -2.47 -61.10
N ILE A 32 -102.09 -2.84 -61.44
CA ILE A 32 -101.28 -3.71 -60.58
C ILE A 32 -101.40 -3.15 -59.16
N LEU A 33 -102.07 -3.86 -58.29
CA LEU A 33 -102.19 -3.48 -56.88
C LEU A 33 -100.79 -3.53 -56.29
N ASN A 34 -100.22 -2.41 -55.99
CA ASN A 34 -98.93 -2.34 -55.35
C ASN A 34 -98.90 -3.20 -54.08
N GLN A 35 -97.94 -4.09 -53.98
CA GLN A 35 -97.78 -5.01 -52.85
C GLN A 35 -96.63 -4.44 -51.96
N PRO A 36 -96.66 -4.72 -50.65
CA PRO A 36 -95.58 -4.27 -49.76
C PRO A 36 -94.26 -4.98 -50.07
N PRO A 37 -93.11 -4.31 -49.94
CA PRO A 37 -91.84 -4.99 -50.06
C PRO A 37 -91.65 -6.10 -49.02
N VAL A 38 -90.77 -7.06 -49.29
CA VAL A 38 -90.44 -8.15 -48.37
C VAL A 38 -88.95 -8.13 -48.02
N ILE A 39 -88.60 -8.13 -46.73
CA ILE A 39 -87.23 -8.25 -46.29
C ILE A 39 -86.80 -9.69 -46.29
N VAL A 40 -85.73 -10.05 -47.02
CA VAL A 40 -85.26 -11.41 -47.20
C VAL A 40 -83.91 -11.69 -46.46
N SER A 41 -83.29 -10.69 -45.91
CA SER A 41 -82.00 -10.80 -45.15
C SER A 41 -82.24 -10.89 -43.64
N ASN A 42 -81.28 -11.53 -42.95
CA ASN A 42 -81.22 -11.60 -41.48
C ASN A 42 -80.03 -10.80 -40.99
N PRO A 43 -80.23 -9.99 -39.95
CA PRO A 43 -79.17 -9.22 -39.35
C PRO A 43 -78.18 -10.07 -38.53
N LEU A 44 -77.02 -9.57 -38.36
CA LEU A 44 -76.14 -10.04 -37.30
C LEU A 44 -76.72 -9.61 -35.95
N THR A 45 -76.74 -10.52 -34.99
CA THR A 45 -77.34 -10.28 -33.65
C THR A 45 -76.33 -10.10 -32.53
N ALA A 46 -75.05 -10.23 -32.84
CA ALA A 46 -73.96 -9.95 -31.87
C ALA A 46 -72.73 -9.36 -32.58
N ILE A 47 -72.05 -8.51 -31.89
CA ILE A 47 -70.77 -7.87 -32.31
C ILE A 47 -69.92 -7.59 -31.07
N GLU A 48 -68.63 -7.66 -31.16
CA GLU A 48 -67.74 -7.20 -30.11
C GLU A 48 -67.64 -5.66 -30.15
N GLU A 49 -67.47 -5.05 -29.02
CA GLU A 49 -67.16 -3.61 -28.96
C GLU A 49 -65.90 -3.29 -29.79
N ASN A 50 -65.80 -2.06 -30.27
CA ASN A 50 -64.69 -1.59 -31.13
C ASN A 50 -64.57 -2.36 -32.47
N GLN A 51 -65.53 -3.22 -32.81
CA GLN A 51 -65.64 -3.85 -34.14
C GLN A 51 -66.74 -3.22 -34.96
N LEU A 52 -66.50 -3.07 -36.28
CA LEU A 52 -67.44 -2.47 -37.19
C LEU A 52 -68.59 -3.46 -37.46
N TYR A 53 -69.78 -3.17 -36.90
CA TYR A 53 -71.02 -3.81 -37.29
C TYR A 53 -71.41 -3.38 -38.70
N SER A 54 -71.62 -4.31 -39.61
CA SER A 54 -72.06 -4.07 -40.97
C SER A 54 -73.14 -5.05 -41.35
N TYR A 55 -74.32 -4.51 -41.68
CA TYR A 55 -75.44 -5.30 -42.13
C TYR A 55 -76.06 -4.70 -43.39
N GLN A 56 -76.04 -5.48 -44.49
CA GLN A 56 -76.70 -5.13 -45.76
C GLN A 56 -78.09 -5.70 -45.75
N ILE A 57 -79.09 -4.84 -45.61
CA ILE A 57 -80.52 -5.25 -45.76
C ILE A 57 -80.76 -5.60 -47.20
N GLN A 58 -81.34 -6.76 -47.42
CA GLN A 58 -81.88 -7.18 -48.71
C GLN A 58 -83.42 -7.22 -48.60
N ALA A 59 -84.09 -6.41 -49.43
CA ALA A 59 -85.56 -6.39 -49.57
C ALA A 59 -85.93 -6.44 -51.07
N GLU A 60 -86.98 -7.11 -51.37
CA GLU A 60 -87.50 -7.29 -52.71
C GLU A 60 -88.89 -6.67 -52.77
N ASP A 61 -89.14 -5.92 -53.80
CA ASP A 61 -90.47 -5.39 -54.14
C ASP A 61 -91.02 -6.17 -55.33
N PRO A 62 -92.23 -6.70 -55.24
CA PRO A 62 -92.83 -7.47 -56.35
C PRO A 62 -92.97 -6.67 -57.65
N GLU A 63 -93.26 -5.36 -57.53
CA GLU A 63 -93.39 -4.46 -58.69
C GLU A 63 -92.09 -3.84 -59.07
N ARG A 64 -91.01 -4.05 -58.28
CA ARG A 64 -89.63 -3.49 -58.42
C ARG A 64 -89.59 -1.99 -58.22
N ASP A 65 -90.44 -1.49 -57.32
CA ASP A 65 -90.41 -0.10 -56.95
C ASP A 65 -89.08 0.26 -56.18
N THR A 66 -88.69 1.50 -56.23
CA THR A 66 -87.49 1.94 -55.52
C THR A 66 -87.70 1.94 -54.01
N LEU A 67 -86.90 1.15 -53.30
CA LEU A 67 -86.98 1.04 -51.85
C LEU A 67 -86.15 2.10 -51.11
N ASN A 68 -86.75 2.62 -50.05
CA ASN A 68 -86.08 3.54 -49.13
C ASN A 68 -85.96 2.90 -47.74
N TYR A 69 -84.79 3.02 -47.13
CA TYR A 69 -84.45 2.40 -45.85
C TYR A 69 -84.33 3.46 -44.78
N THR A 70 -84.90 3.26 -43.59
CA THR A 70 -84.84 4.22 -42.47
C THR A 70 -84.67 3.49 -41.16
N LEU A 71 -83.80 3.99 -40.28
CA LEU A 71 -83.72 3.52 -38.90
C LEU A 71 -84.75 4.26 -38.05
N LEU A 72 -85.64 3.49 -37.35
CA LEU A 72 -86.64 4.06 -36.43
C LEU A 72 -86.17 4.01 -34.96
N VAL A 73 -85.58 2.87 -34.57
CA VAL A 73 -84.94 2.72 -33.24
C VAL A 73 -83.54 2.18 -33.49
N TYR A 74 -82.56 2.76 -32.93
CA TYR A 74 -81.20 2.36 -33.16
C TYR A 74 -80.25 2.97 -32.11
N PRO A 75 -79.16 2.31 -31.77
CA PRO A 75 -78.13 2.88 -30.87
C PRO A 75 -77.43 4.11 -31.45
N GLN A 76 -76.89 4.90 -30.62
CA GLN A 76 -76.11 6.08 -30.99
C GLN A 76 -74.94 5.67 -31.91
N GLY A 77 -74.69 6.43 -32.95
CA GLY A 77 -73.62 6.16 -33.93
C GLY A 77 -73.98 5.17 -35.03
N MET A 78 -75.11 4.42 -34.92
CA MET A 78 -75.59 3.55 -36.00
C MET A 78 -76.18 4.41 -37.13
N SER A 79 -75.84 4.06 -38.35
CA SER A 79 -76.32 4.78 -39.53
C SER A 79 -76.75 3.79 -40.59
N ILE A 80 -77.70 4.20 -41.48
CA ILE A 80 -78.12 3.48 -42.64
C ILE A 80 -78.02 4.29 -43.92
N ASN A 81 -77.55 3.69 -44.97
CA ASN A 81 -77.62 4.33 -46.28
C ASN A 81 -79.09 4.09 -46.82
N ARG A 82 -79.77 5.22 -47.03
CA ARG A 82 -81.22 5.20 -47.41
C ARG A 82 -81.54 4.56 -48.76
N GLU A 83 -80.57 4.52 -49.64
CA GLU A 83 -80.77 3.98 -51.01
C GLU A 83 -80.31 2.55 -51.08
N THR A 84 -79.20 2.17 -50.37
CA THR A 84 -78.63 0.83 -50.48
C THR A 84 -79.08 -0.11 -49.36
N GLY A 85 -79.55 0.44 -48.22
CA GLY A 85 -79.90 -0.35 -47.03
C GLY A 85 -78.68 -0.84 -46.23
N LEU A 86 -77.47 -0.33 -46.47
CA LEU A 86 -76.30 -0.73 -45.70
C LEU A 86 -76.32 -0.02 -44.34
N ILE A 87 -76.34 -0.78 -43.28
CA ILE A 87 -76.18 -0.33 -41.88
C ILE A 87 -74.76 -0.46 -41.49
N THR A 88 -74.22 0.58 -40.85
CA THR A 88 -72.93 0.54 -40.23
C THR A 88 -72.99 1.15 -38.82
N TRP A 89 -72.23 0.56 -37.89
CA TRP A 89 -72.13 0.98 -36.50
C TRP A 89 -70.84 0.51 -35.90
N LEU A 90 -70.13 1.37 -35.20
CA LEU A 90 -68.94 1.03 -34.43
C LEU A 90 -69.26 1.27 -32.95
N PRO A 91 -69.67 0.24 -32.22
CA PRO A 91 -70.00 0.38 -30.80
C PRO A 91 -68.75 0.56 -29.96
N ASP A 92 -68.82 1.43 -28.94
CA ASP A 92 -67.80 1.63 -27.96
C ASP A 92 -68.12 0.89 -26.64
N HIS A 93 -67.16 0.92 -25.67
CA HIS A 93 -67.30 0.29 -24.37
C HIS A 93 -68.56 0.74 -23.59
N GLN A 94 -69.06 1.97 -23.79
CA GLN A 94 -70.29 2.44 -23.11
C GLN A 94 -71.55 1.84 -23.68
N GLN A 95 -71.45 1.17 -24.83
CA GLN A 95 -72.54 0.57 -25.57
C GLN A 95 -72.61 -0.97 -25.43
N ILE A 96 -71.85 -1.54 -24.45
CA ILE A 96 -71.98 -2.98 -24.12
C ILE A 96 -73.39 -3.29 -23.67
N GLY A 97 -73.93 -4.42 -24.16
CA GLY A 97 -75.26 -4.90 -23.84
C GLY A 97 -76.19 -4.99 -25.08
N VAL A 98 -77.50 -5.18 -24.84
CA VAL A 98 -78.49 -5.42 -25.90
C VAL A 98 -79.08 -4.11 -26.39
N HIS A 99 -79.00 -3.87 -27.70
CA HIS A 99 -79.59 -2.73 -28.38
C HIS A 99 -80.67 -3.14 -29.34
N GLN A 100 -81.83 -2.52 -29.18
CA GLN A 100 -82.93 -2.73 -30.10
C GLN A 100 -82.71 -1.93 -31.38
N VAL A 101 -82.94 -2.58 -32.53
CA VAL A 101 -82.90 -1.97 -33.86
C VAL A 101 -84.20 -2.18 -34.58
N ILE A 102 -84.85 -1.13 -35.02
CA ILE A 102 -86.03 -1.20 -35.86
C ILE A 102 -85.75 -0.45 -37.16
N ILE A 103 -85.87 -1.18 -38.25
CA ILE A 103 -85.66 -0.66 -39.59
C ILE A 103 -87.03 -0.68 -40.31
N GLU A 104 -87.28 0.40 -41.04
CA GLU A 104 -88.40 0.52 -41.93
C GLU A 104 -87.95 0.52 -43.39
N VAL A 105 -88.54 -0.35 -44.20
CA VAL A 105 -88.33 -0.38 -45.65
C VAL A 105 -89.66 0.05 -46.32
N SER A 106 -89.55 1.02 -47.20
CA SER A 106 -90.73 1.59 -47.88
C SER A 106 -90.50 1.67 -49.40
N ASP A 107 -91.56 1.31 -50.16
CA ASP A 107 -91.70 1.48 -51.61
C ASP A 107 -92.28 2.89 -51.93
N GLY A 108 -92.58 3.75 -50.93
CA GLY A 108 -93.27 5.03 -51.04
C GLY A 108 -94.77 4.94 -50.77
N ARG A 109 -95.36 3.73 -50.72
CA ARG A 109 -96.79 3.49 -50.53
C ARG A 109 -97.08 2.62 -49.31
N TYR A 110 -96.30 1.54 -49.21
CA TYR A 110 -96.32 0.62 -48.07
C TYR A 110 -95.02 0.67 -47.30
N LYS A 111 -95.10 0.25 -46.03
CA LYS A 111 -93.97 0.22 -45.10
C LYS A 111 -94.00 -1.15 -44.39
N ILE A 112 -92.86 -1.78 -44.36
CA ILE A 112 -92.64 -2.98 -43.55
C ILE A 112 -91.48 -2.74 -42.60
N GLN A 113 -91.43 -3.44 -41.47
CA GLN A 113 -90.42 -3.30 -40.46
C GLN A 113 -89.73 -4.61 -40.16
N GLN A 114 -88.42 -4.50 -39.95
CA GLN A 114 -87.61 -5.55 -39.31
C GLN A 114 -87.19 -5.07 -37.93
N ASN A 115 -87.49 -5.89 -36.92
CA ASN A 115 -87.14 -5.63 -35.55
C ASN A 115 -86.21 -6.73 -35.07
N PHE A 116 -85.05 -6.33 -34.54
CA PHE A 116 -84.08 -7.27 -34.04
C PHE A 116 -83.24 -6.59 -32.91
N GLU A 117 -82.51 -7.38 -32.18
CA GLU A 117 -81.59 -6.94 -31.15
C GLU A 117 -80.17 -7.26 -31.59
N VAL A 118 -79.26 -6.34 -31.27
CA VAL A 118 -77.82 -6.57 -31.42
C VAL A 118 -77.17 -6.46 -30.04
N GLU A 119 -76.55 -7.56 -29.62
CA GLU A 119 -75.80 -7.65 -28.41
C GLU A 119 -74.36 -7.18 -28.69
N VAL A 120 -73.93 -6.13 -28.02
CA VAL A 120 -72.51 -5.73 -27.97
C VAL A 120 -71.84 -6.47 -26.85
N VAL A 121 -70.94 -7.37 -27.23
CA VAL A 121 -70.20 -8.22 -26.30
C VAL A 121 -68.97 -7.46 -25.83
N ASN A 122 -68.72 -7.50 -24.54
CA ASN A 122 -67.52 -6.94 -23.94
C ASN A 122 -66.26 -7.64 -24.47
N LEU A 123 -65.28 -6.88 -24.92
CA LEU A 123 -63.94 -7.36 -25.21
C LEU A 123 -63.03 -6.94 -24.04
N ASN A 124 -62.32 -7.90 -23.44
CA ASN A 124 -61.46 -7.61 -22.30
C ASN A 124 -60.43 -6.56 -22.66
N ASP A 125 -60.48 -5.43 -21.97
CA ASP A 125 -59.51 -4.32 -22.05
C ASP A 125 -58.36 -4.53 -21.05
N PRO A 126 -57.13 -4.10 -21.35
CA PRO A 126 -56.06 -4.20 -20.39
C PRO A 126 -56.24 -3.15 -19.28
N PRO A 127 -55.86 -3.48 -18.02
CA PRO A 127 -55.81 -2.50 -16.97
C PRO A 127 -54.81 -1.39 -17.35
N GLN A 128 -55.09 -0.15 -16.91
CA GLN A 128 -54.24 1.01 -17.17
C GLN A 128 -53.68 1.58 -15.86
N ILE A 129 -52.36 1.74 -15.81
CA ILE A 129 -51.69 2.44 -14.72
C ILE A 129 -51.95 3.94 -14.89
N ILE A 130 -52.67 4.53 -13.93
CA ILE A 130 -53.06 5.94 -13.95
C ILE A 130 -52.15 6.83 -13.12
N SER A 131 -51.45 6.27 -12.13
CA SER A 131 -50.43 6.97 -11.36
C SER A 131 -49.44 6.02 -10.71
N TYR A 132 -48.22 6.49 -10.48
CA TYR A 132 -47.19 5.73 -9.81
C TYR A 132 -46.23 6.64 -9.05
N LEU A 133 -45.63 6.11 -7.99
CA LEU A 133 -44.60 6.76 -7.20
C LEU A 133 -43.45 5.77 -6.93
N PRO A 134 -42.18 6.24 -6.91
CA PRO A 134 -41.72 7.57 -7.28
C PRO A 134 -41.93 7.90 -8.76
N ALA A 135 -42.07 9.19 -9.08
CA ALA A 135 -42.25 9.63 -10.47
C ALA A 135 -40.96 9.49 -11.30
N ASN A 136 -39.79 9.52 -10.67
CA ASN A 136 -38.51 9.27 -11.31
C ASN A 136 -38.28 7.77 -11.46
N LEU A 137 -38.12 7.31 -12.69
CA LEU A 137 -37.93 5.89 -13.00
C LEU A 137 -36.46 5.45 -12.93
N ASP A 138 -35.51 6.39 -13.04
CA ASP A 138 -34.09 6.16 -12.86
C ASP A 138 -33.63 6.92 -11.61
N MET A 139 -33.32 6.23 -10.53
CA MET A 139 -32.95 6.84 -9.26
C MET A 139 -31.64 6.28 -8.70
N GLU A 140 -30.95 7.11 -7.93
CA GLU A 140 -29.80 6.72 -7.13
C GLU A 140 -30.17 6.84 -5.65
N ILE A 141 -29.85 5.81 -4.85
CA ILE A 141 -30.06 5.78 -3.39
C ILE A 141 -28.77 5.36 -2.70
N ILE A 142 -28.66 5.71 -1.42
CA ILE A 142 -27.56 5.26 -0.57
C ILE A 142 -27.88 3.86 -0.02
N ALA A 143 -26.88 3.00 0.09
CA ALA A 143 -27.00 1.69 0.73
C ALA A 143 -27.56 1.82 2.17
N GLY A 144 -28.51 0.99 2.52
CA GLY A 144 -29.24 1.06 3.79
C GLY A 144 -30.52 1.91 3.75
N GLU A 145 -30.77 2.65 2.66
CA GLU A 145 -32.02 3.42 2.50
C GLU A 145 -33.17 2.54 2.00
N ALA A 146 -34.40 2.99 2.31
CA ALA A 146 -35.65 2.38 1.86
C ALA A 146 -36.35 3.27 0.83
N VAL A 147 -36.97 2.64 -0.17
CA VAL A 147 -37.81 3.33 -1.15
C VAL A 147 -39.19 2.68 -1.22
N LYS A 148 -40.23 3.49 -1.07
CA LYS A 148 -41.60 3.04 -1.19
C LYS A 148 -42.13 3.29 -2.60
N PHE A 149 -42.60 2.22 -3.24
CA PHE A 149 -43.25 2.24 -4.54
C PHE A 149 -44.76 2.15 -4.39
N GLU A 150 -45.47 2.84 -5.24
CA GLU A 150 -46.92 2.83 -5.28
C GLU A 150 -47.40 2.82 -6.74
N ILE A 151 -48.42 2.03 -7.05
CA ILE A 151 -49.10 2.04 -8.34
C ILE A 151 -50.59 2.15 -8.07
N GLN A 152 -51.27 2.98 -8.85
CA GLN A 152 -52.72 3.00 -8.93
C GLN A 152 -53.10 2.72 -10.38
N ALA A 153 -54.05 1.82 -10.57
CA ALA A 153 -54.54 1.42 -11.87
C ALA A 153 -56.06 1.24 -11.86
N ASN A 154 -56.67 1.45 -13.01
CA ASN A 154 -58.07 1.18 -13.28
C ASN A 154 -58.19 0.22 -14.48
N ASP A 155 -59.32 -0.46 -14.53
CA ASP A 155 -59.76 -1.23 -15.68
C ASP A 155 -61.06 -0.65 -16.23
N LEU A 156 -61.30 -0.69 -17.52
CA LEU A 156 -62.56 -0.29 -18.13
C LEU A 156 -63.65 -1.32 -17.87
N ASP A 157 -63.26 -2.57 -17.75
CA ASP A 157 -64.17 -3.67 -17.48
C ASP A 157 -64.63 -3.67 -16.02
N LYS A 158 -65.92 -3.46 -15.80
CA LYS A 158 -66.49 -3.30 -14.45
C LYS A 158 -66.37 -4.54 -13.57
N ASP A 159 -66.29 -5.71 -14.16
CA ASP A 159 -66.24 -7.01 -13.47
C ASP A 159 -64.79 -7.54 -13.32
N SER A 160 -63.78 -6.75 -13.70
CA SER A 160 -62.36 -7.11 -13.59
C SER A 160 -61.91 -7.19 -12.14
N PHE A 161 -61.14 -8.25 -11.82
CA PHE A 161 -60.47 -8.40 -10.52
C PHE A 161 -58.99 -8.16 -10.67
N LEU A 162 -58.52 -6.95 -10.34
CA LEU A 162 -57.15 -6.58 -10.56
C LEU A 162 -56.19 -7.22 -9.53
N LYS A 163 -55.04 -7.67 -10.03
CA LYS A 163 -53.91 -8.23 -9.25
C LYS A 163 -52.66 -7.39 -9.48
N GLY A 164 -52.06 -6.93 -8.41
CA GLY A 164 -50.77 -6.27 -8.44
C GLY A 164 -49.64 -7.25 -8.08
N LYS A 165 -48.57 -7.28 -8.84
CA LYS A 165 -47.37 -8.07 -8.58
C LYS A 165 -46.13 -7.20 -8.60
N TRP A 166 -45.22 -7.43 -7.64
CA TRP A 166 -43.95 -6.71 -7.56
C TRP A 166 -42.80 -7.67 -7.78
N PHE A 167 -41.83 -7.23 -8.57
CA PHE A 167 -40.66 -8.02 -8.90
C PHE A 167 -39.41 -7.20 -8.63
N ILE A 168 -38.33 -7.87 -8.18
CA ILE A 168 -36.95 -7.36 -8.14
C ILE A 168 -36.11 -8.22 -9.06
N ASN A 169 -35.46 -7.61 -10.04
CA ASN A 169 -34.65 -8.32 -11.06
C ASN A 169 -35.38 -9.54 -11.66
N GLY A 170 -36.68 -9.38 -11.93
CA GLY A 170 -37.53 -10.43 -12.49
C GLY A 170 -38.04 -11.47 -11.50
N LYS A 171 -37.62 -11.48 -10.24
CA LYS A 171 -38.10 -12.38 -9.19
C LYS A 171 -39.30 -11.77 -8.46
N LEU A 172 -40.43 -12.50 -8.37
CA LEU A 172 -41.63 -12.09 -7.64
C LEU A 172 -41.30 -11.94 -6.14
N VAL A 173 -41.63 -10.77 -5.57
CA VAL A 173 -41.37 -10.44 -4.16
C VAL A 173 -42.65 -10.11 -3.39
N SER A 174 -43.70 -9.62 -4.04
CA SER A 174 -44.96 -9.29 -3.40
C SER A 174 -46.12 -9.38 -4.39
N TYR A 175 -47.32 -9.62 -3.87
CA TYR A 175 -48.55 -9.55 -4.66
C TYR A 175 -49.70 -8.97 -3.81
N SER A 176 -50.67 -8.37 -4.49
CA SER A 176 -51.93 -7.86 -3.93
C SER A 176 -53.08 -8.12 -4.89
N SER A 177 -54.31 -8.06 -4.41
CA SER A 177 -55.50 -8.20 -5.25
C SER A 177 -56.61 -7.28 -4.76
N ALA A 178 -57.35 -6.73 -5.69
CA ALA A 178 -58.59 -5.99 -5.42
C ALA A 178 -59.78 -6.77 -6.00
N LYS A 179 -60.96 -6.58 -5.39
CA LYS A 179 -62.22 -7.15 -5.87
C LYS A 179 -63.04 -6.17 -6.70
N GLU A 180 -62.38 -5.19 -7.24
CA GLU A 180 -62.94 -4.08 -8.00
C GLU A 180 -62.01 -3.81 -9.20
N ASN A 181 -62.57 -3.13 -10.21
CA ASN A 181 -61.81 -2.69 -11.38
C ASN A 181 -60.84 -1.55 -11.11
N ARG A 182 -60.41 -1.36 -9.83
CA ARG A 182 -59.42 -0.40 -9.39
C ARG A 182 -58.51 -1.04 -8.36
N ILE A 183 -57.24 -0.75 -8.46
CA ILE A 183 -56.26 -1.23 -7.48
C ILE A 183 -55.30 -0.10 -7.09
N LYS A 184 -54.97 -0.06 -5.79
CA LYS A 184 -53.82 0.64 -5.27
C LYS A 184 -52.92 -0.38 -4.60
N THR A 185 -51.68 -0.50 -5.07
CA THR A 185 -50.70 -1.44 -4.53
C THR A 185 -49.40 -0.72 -4.19
N THR A 186 -48.74 -1.19 -3.15
CA THR A 186 -47.48 -0.61 -2.67
C THR A 186 -46.46 -1.70 -2.42
N TYR A 187 -45.19 -1.35 -2.61
CA TYR A 187 -44.04 -2.17 -2.25
C TYR A 187 -42.96 -1.29 -1.64
N GLU A 188 -42.34 -1.73 -0.55
CA GLU A 188 -41.22 -1.04 0.07
C GLU A 188 -39.96 -1.87 -0.13
N PHE A 189 -39.01 -1.27 -0.83
CA PHE A 189 -37.70 -1.87 -1.10
C PHE A 189 -36.71 -1.35 -0.06
N PHE A 190 -35.94 -2.27 0.52
CA PHE A 190 -34.86 -1.98 1.46
C PHE A 190 -33.54 -2.41 0.81
N SER A 191 -32.59 -1.49 0.66
CA SER A 191 -31.22 -1.83 0.31
C SER A 191 -30.46 -2.25 1.57
N SER A 192 -29.55 -3.23 1.45
CA SER A 192 -28.67 -3.60 2.55
C SER A 192 -27.52 -2.60 2.69
N PRO A 193 -26.98 -2.34 3.88
CA PRO A 193 -25.70 -1.67 4.04
C PRO A 193 -24.63 -2.41 3.21
N GLY A 194 -23.77 -1.67 2.52
CA GLY A 194 -22.73 -2.24 1.65
C GLY A 194 -23.24 -2.72 0.27
N ASP A 195 -24.56 -2.57 -0.04
CA ASP A 195 -25.09 -2.90 -1.36
C ASP A 195 -24.63 -1.87 -2.41
N ASN A 196 -24.02 -2.33 -3.50
CA ASN A 196 -23.51 -1.48 -4.59
C ASN A 196 -23.99 -1.98 -5.95
N GLU A 197 -25.09 -2.74 -5.99
CA GLU A 197 -25.66 -3.29 -7.21
C GLU A 197 -26.87 -2.49 -7.69
N SER A 198 -27.03 -2.38 -9.02
CA SER A 198 -28.28 -1.84 -9.59
C SER A 198 -29.41 -2.86 -9.49
N LYS A 199 -30.60 -2.41 -9.11
CA LYS A 199 -31.81 -3.22 -9.03
C LYS A 199 -32.89 -2.68 -9.97
N ILE A 200 -33.67 -3.58 -10.56
CA ILE A 200 -34.85 -3.24 -11.34
C ILE A 200 -36.07 -3.66 -10.53
N ILE A 201 -36.88 -2.66 -10.14
CA ILE A 201 -38.17 -2.90 -9.50
C ILE A 201 -39.25 -2.79 -10.56
N LYS A 202 -40.07 -3.84 -10.71
CA LYS A 202 -41.17 -3.85 -11.66
C LYS A 202 -42.48 -4.07 -10.91
N GLY A 203 -43.43 -3.17 -11.14
CA GLY A 203 -44.80 -3.34 -10.76
C GLY A 203 -45.65 -3.73 -11.98
N LEU A 204 -46.43 -4.78 -11.86
CA LEU A 204 -47.32 -5.31 -12.90
C LEU A 204 -48.73 -5.38 -12.35
N ILE A 205 -49.70 -4.86 -13.09
CA ILE A 205 -51.10 -4.96 -12.81
C ILE A 205 -51.72 -5.84 -13.88
N SER A 206 -52.58 -6.81 -13.50
CA SER A 206 -53.25 -7.74 -14.41
C SER A 206 -54.65 -8.00 -13.95
N ASP A 207 -55.59 -8.14 -14.89
CA ASP A 207 -56.95 -8.64 -14.71
C ASP A 207 -57.01 -10.19 -14.70
N GLY A 208 -55.97 -10.86 -15.15
CA GLY A 208 -55.83 -12.30 -15.27
C GLY A 208 -55.50 -12.74 -16.70
N GLU A 209 -55.84 -11.95 -17.70
CA GLU A 209 -55.60 -12.20 -19.12
C GLU A 209 -54.61 -11.20 -19.71
N LEU A 210 -54.86 -9.92 -19.47
CA LEU A 210 -54.04 -8.79 -19.94
C LEU A 210 -53.31 -8.11 -18.77
N SER A 211 -52.35 -7.26 -19.08
CA SER A 211 -51.61 -6.56 -18.02
C SER A 211 -50.94 -5.26 -18.52
N ASP A 212 -50.72 -4.35 -17.57
CA ASP A 212 -49.88 -3.15 -17.72
C ASP A 212 -48.78 -3.15 -16.65
N SER A 213 -47.61 -2.51 -16.91
CA SER A 213 -46.48 -2.56 -16.00
C SER A 213 -45.62 -1.31 -16.07
N ILE A 214 -44.94 -1.01 -14.96
CA ILE A 214 -43.94 0.04 -14.86
C ILE A 214 -42.68 -0.51 -14.24
N GLU A 215 -41.51 0.01 -14.64
CA GLU A 215 -40.20 -0.39 -14.15
C GLU A 215 -39.42 0.82 -13.64
N TRP A 216 -38.81 0.67 -12.45
CA TRP A 216 -37.85 1.61 -11.89
C TRP A 216 -36.47 0.96 -11.89
N LYS A 217 -35.47 1.72 -12.29
CA LYS A 217 -34.06 1.35 -12.17
C LYS A 217 -33.47 2.07 -10.98
N ILE A 218 -32.95 1.32 -10.04
CA ILE A 218 -32.33 1.85 -8.82
C ILE A 218 -30.84 1.54 -8.90
N LYS A 219 -30.02 2.57 -8.87
CA LYS A 219 -28.60 2.47 -8.64
C LYS A 219 -28.33 2.67 -7.16
N ILE A 220 -27.80 1.66 -6.49
CA ILE A 220 -27.46 1.74 -5.09
C ILE A 220 -25.98 2.12 -4.99
N ARG A 221 -25.67 3.10 -4.12
CA ARG A 221 -24.31 3.55 -3.88
C ARG A 221 -23.99 3.35 -2.40
N ASP A 222 -23.01 2.53 -2.15
CA ASP A 222 -22.42 2.42 -0.83
C ASP A 222 -21.41 3.55 -0.63
N ILE A 223 -21.58 4.29 0.47
CA ILE A 223 -20.68 5.37 0.92
C ILE A 223 -20.15 5.11 2.33
N THR A 224 -20.43 3.96 2.89
CA THR A 224 -20.06 3.61 4.27
C THR A 224 -18.65 3.03 4.28
N PRO A 225 -17.67 3.71 4.89
CA PRO A 225 -16.33 3.13 5.03
C PRO A 225 -16.35 1.85 5.87
N PRO A 226 -15.48 0.89 5.58
CA PRO A 226 -15.31 -0.28 6.44
C PRO A 226 -14.72 0.13 7.80
N GLN A 227 -14.77 -0.78 8.76
CA GLN A 227 -14.17 -0.56 10.07
C GLN A 227 -12.64 -0.41 9.97
N ILE A 228 -12.07 0.40 10.89
CA ILE A 228 -10.62 0.54 11.03
C ILE A 228 -10.04 -0.85 11.33
N PRO A 229 -9.02 -1.30 10.57
CA PRO A 229 -8.42 -2.60 10.83
C PRO A 229 -7.69 -2.60 12.18
N THR A 230 -7.62 -3.76 12.82
CA THR A 230 -6.81 -3.92 14.02
C THR A 230 -5.39 -4.39 13.67
N LEU A 231 -4.45 -4.15 14.57
CA LEU A 231 -3.10 -4.68 14.51
C LEU A 231 -2.77 -5.40 15.81
N ASN A 232 -2.29 -6.63 15.71
CA ASN A 232 -1.75 -7.35 16.85
C ASN A 232 -0.49 -6.67 17.38
N PRO A 233 -0.13 -6.84 18.66
CA PRO A 233 1.07 -6.26 19.23
C PRO A 233 2.31 -6.56 18.40
N ILE A 234 3.10 -5.52 18.11
CA ILE A 234 4.36 -5.60 17.37
C ILE A 234 5.52 -5.26 18.28
N ILE A 235 6.71 -5.75 17.93
CA ILE A 235 7.93 -5.42 18.66
C ILE A 235 8.53 -4.15 18.01
N SER A 236 8.74 -3.12 18.83
CA SER A 236 9.42 -1.88 18.43
C SER A 236 10.13 -1.27 19.65
N PRO A 237 11.46 -1.03 19.61
CA PRO A 237 12.36 -1.28 18.48
C PRO A 237 12.56 -2.77 18.17
N THR A 238 12.97 -3.07 16.93
CA THR A 238 13.26 -4.42 16.46
C THR A 238 14.49 -4.46 15.55
N ASN A 239 15.20 -5.56 15.54
CA ASN A 239 16.30 -5.84 14.60
C ASN A 239 15.90 -6.89 13.53
N VAL A 240 14.62 -7.30 13.50
CA VAL A 240 14.08 -8.30 12.59
C VAL A 240 13.30 -7.66 11.45
N SER A 241 13.66 -7.99 10.21
CA SER A 241 12.92 -7.64 8.99
C SER A 241 12.95 -8.82 8.02
N PRO A 242 11.80 -9.22 7.41
CA PRO A 242 10.49 -8.59 7.56
C PRO A 242 9.84 -8.86 8.92
N GLN A 243 8.97 -7.94 9.35
CA GLN A 243 8.08 -8.16 10.48
C GLN A 243 6.72 -8.63 9.99
N LEU A 244 6.16 -9.68 10.62
CA LEU A 244 4.81 -10.14 10.29
C LEU A 244 3.79 -9.22 10.96
N LEU A 245 3.15 -8.36 10.17
CA LEU A 245 2.00 -7.58 10.61
C LEU A 245 0.75 -8.42 10.47
N SER A 246 -0.09 -8.46 11.49
CA SER A 246 -1.33 -9.23 11.47
C SER A 246 -2.39 -8.58 12.34
N GLY A 247 -3.66 -8.89 12.07
CA GLY A 247 -4.78 -8.33 12.80
C GLY A 247 -6.11 -8.77 12.22
N THR A 248 -7.17 -7.99 12.48
CA THR A 248 -8.50 -8.22 11.92
C THR A 248 -8.92 -7.08 11.00
N LYS A 249 -9.79 -7.40 10.04
CA LYS A 249 -10.42 -6.46 9.11
C LYS A 249 -11.89 -6.81 8.95
N GLU A 250 -12.67 -5.92 8.38
CA GLU A 250 -14.03 -6.25 7.96
C GLU A 250 -14.01 -7.23 6.79
N ALA A 251 -14.94 -8.18 6.78
CA ALA A 251 -15.12 -9.09 5.64
C ALA A 251 -15.44 -8.30 4.36
N ASN A 252 -15.00 -8.78 3.21
CA ASN A 252 -15.11 -8.10 1.93
C ASN A 252 -14.43 -6.73 1.89
N SER A 253 -13.30 -6.59 2.59
CA SER A 253 -12.41 -5.43 2.48
C SER A 253 -10.99 -5.86 2.12
N SER A 254 -10.21 -4.95 1.58
CA SER A 254 -8.76 -5.06 1.36
C SER A 254 -8.01 -4.33 2.47
N ILE A 255 -6.70 -4.60 2.62
CA ILE A 255 -5.82 -3.82 3.52
C ILE A 255 -4.81 -3.06 2.70
N LEU A 256 -4.65 -1.78 3.03
CA LEU A 256 -3.63 -0.91 2.47
C LEU A 256 -2.64 -0.48 3.56
N ILE A 257 -1.37 -0.40 3.20
CA ILE A 257 -0.34 0.26 4.02
C ILE A 257 0.24 1.41 3.20
N ASN A 258 0.17 2.62 3.75
CA ASN A 258 0.63 3.84 3.09
C ASN A 258 0.02 4.03 1.68
N GLY A 259 -1.27 3.65 1.54
CA GLY A 259 -2.02 3.74 0.29
C GLY A 259 -1.74 2.62 -0.73
N ILE A 260 -0.85 1.68 -0.41
CA ILE A 260 -0.55 0.51 -1.26
C ILE A 260 -1.36 -0.68 -0.75
N GLU A 261 -2.16 -1.29 -1.62
CA GLU A 261 -2.91 -2.50 -1.30
C GLU A 261 -1.95 -3.69 -1.13
N ILE A 262 -1.95 -4.28 0.07
CA ILE A 262 -1.08 -5.39 0.45
C ILE A 262 -1.85 -6.70 0.67
N ILE A 263 -3.12 -6.61 0.98
CA ILE A 263 -4.08 -7.72 1.04
C ILE A 263 -5.22 -7.37 0.11
N ALA A 264 -5.47 -8.20 -0.88
CA ALA A 264 -6.60 -8.04 -1.79
C ALA A 264 -7.93 -8.24 -1.05
N LEU A 265 -8.99 -7.69 -1.62
CA LEU A 265 -10.34 -7.84 -1.11
C LEU A 265 -10.75 -9.32 -1.08
N ASP A 266 -11.12 -9.81 0.09
CA ASP A 266 -11.64 -11.16 0.34
C ASP A 266 -12.66 -11.17 1.49
N ASP A 267 -13.29 -12.30 1.74
CA ASP A 267 -14.28 -12.51 2.79
C ASP A 267 -13.66 -12.85 4.17
N SER A 268 -12.32 -12.91 4.26
CA SER A 268 -11.62 -13.14 5.53
C SER A 268 -11.80 -11.96 6.48
N THR A 269 -11.89 -12.25 7.76
CA THR A 269 -11.84 -11.24 8.84
C THR A 269 -10.47 -11.09 9.46
N ASP A 270 -9.52 -11.97 9.12
CA ASP A 270 -8.14 -11.91 9.59
C ASP A 270 -7.22 -11.53 8.42
N TRP A 271 -6.15 -10.82 8.73
CA TRP A 271 -5.12 -10.49 7.75
C TRP A 271 -3.72 -10.68 8.33
N SER A 272 -2.77 -10.97 7.46
CA SER A 272 -1.34 -11.00 7.80
C SER A 272 -0.49 -10.68 6.58
N TYR A 273 0.59 -9.92 6.82
CA TYR A 273 1.50 -9.49 5.77
C TYR A 273 2.93 -9.35 6.28
N PRO A 274 3.94 -9.94 5.63
CA PRO A 274 5.35 -9.74 5.96
C PRO A 274 5.83 -8.38 5.44
N TYR A 275 5.93 -7.38 6.32
CA TYR A 275 6.35 -6.03 5.97
C TYR A 275 7.86 -5.88 6.12
N TYR A 276 8.53 -5.47 5.03
CA TYR A 276 9.97 -5.22 5.01
C TYR A 276 10.26 -3.82 5.55
N LEU A 277 10.94 -3.77 6.69
CA LEU A 277 11.32 -2.53 7.36
C LEU A 277 12.59 -1.94 6.72
N THR A 278 12.66 -0.62 6.67
CA THR A 278 13.87 0.15 6.37
C THR A 278 14.49 0.65 7.66
N GLU A 279 15.82 0.76 7.73
CA GLU A 279 16.53 1.23 8.92
C GLU A 279 16.04 2.61 9.35
N GLY A 280 15.73 2.76 10.63
CA GLY A 280 15.11 3.94 11.22
C GLY A 280 13.65 3.75 11.57
N ILE A 281 12.89 4.84 11.66
CA ILE A 281 11.46 4.80 12.00
C ILE A 281 10.63 4.58 10.73
N ASN A 282 9.86 3.50 10.71
CA ASN A 282 8.90 3.19 9.66
C ASN A 282 7.52 3.67 10.11
N HIS A 283 7.02 4.72 9.49
CA HIS A 283 5.68 5.27 9.74
C HIS A 283 4.67 4.53 8.88
N LEU A 284 3.76 3.78 9.48
CA LEU A 284 2.75 3.00 8.79
C LEU A 284 1.37 3.60 9.02
N SER A 285 0.66 3.85 7.94
CA SER A 285 -0.76 4.21 7.92
C SER A 285 -1.53 3.05 7.32
N ILE A 286 -2.28 2.33 8.14
CA ILE A 286 -2.99 1.10 7.76
C ILE A 286 -4.47 1.43 7.64
N THR A 287 -5.05 1.21 6.46
CA THR A 287 -6.47 1.40 6.18
C THR A 287 -7.08 0.13 5.60
N SER A 288 -8.38 -0.01 5.71
CA SER A 288 -9.15 -0.99 4.97
C SER A 288 -9.99 -0.30 3.88
N ARG A 289 -10.22 -0.99 2.75
CA ARG A 289 -11.04 -0.47 1.65
C ARG A 289 -12.04 -1.53 1.24
N ASP A 290 -13.33 -1.14 1.11
CA ASP A 290 -14.41 -2.02 0.68
C ASP A 290 -14.49 -2.16 -0.85
N LEU A 291 -15.47 -2.95 -1.32
CA LEU A 291 -15.73 -3.15 -2.74
C LEU A 291 -16.18 -1.86 -3.46
N SER A 292 -16.82 -0.94 -2.73
CA SER A 292 -17.31 0.34 -3.24
C SER A 292 -16.22 1.39 -3.36
N GLY A 293 -15.03 1.11 -2.80
CA GLY A 293 -13.87 2.00 -2.80
C GLY A 293 -13.81 2.95 -1.60
N ASN A 294 -14.70 2.79 -0.60
CA ASN A 294 -14.64 3.59 0.62
C ASN A 294 -13.50 3.10 1.50
N GLU A 295 -12.72 4.03 2.05
CA GLU A 295 -11.61 3.72 2.95
C GLU A 295 -11.94 4.09 4.40
N SER A 296 -11.46 3.25 5.33
CA SER A 296 -11.53 3.52 6.76
C SER A 296 -10.63 4.69 7.17
N GLU A 297 -10.85 5.25 8.35
CA GLU A 297 -9.84 6.04 9.03
C GLU A 297 -8.56 5.22 9.24
N PRO A 298 -7.37 5.85 9.23
CA PRO A 298 -6.11 5.16 9.33
C PRO A 298 -5.78 4.70 10.76
N LEU A 299 -5.29 3.49 10.91
CA LEU A 299 -4.52 3.05 12.05
C LEU A 299 -3.06 3.44 11.83
N VAL A 300 -2.53 4.35 12.65
CA VAL A 300 -1.12 4.80 12.54
C VAL A 300 -0.26 4.07 13.55
N VAL A 301 0.89 3.57 13.09
CA VAL A 301 1.88 2.89 13.94
C VAL A 301 3.29 3.19 13.47
N ASP A 302 4.20 3.38 14.43
CA ASP A 302 5.63 3.58 14.21
C ASP A 302 6.40 2.34 14.62
N ILE A 303 7.24 1.83 13.70
CA ILE A 303 8.14 0.71 13.98
C ILE A 303 9.57 1.19 13.81
N LYS A 304 10.35 1.23 14.89
CA LYS A 304 11.79 1.50 14.84
C LYS A 304 12.50 0.20 14.46
N TYR A 305 13.06 0.16 13.25
CA TYR A 305 13.97 -0.90 12.82
C TYR A 305 15.42 -0.44 13.03
N ASP A 306 16.11 -1.10 13.94
CA ASP A 306 17.45 -0.74 14.37
C ASP A 306 18.37 -1.96 14.22
N LEU A 307 19.36 -1.82 13.36
CA LEU A 307 20.35 -2.88 13.08
C LEU A 307 21.54 -2.86 14.05
N ASN A 308 21.59 -1.86 14.96
CA ASN A 308 22.58 -1.85 16.03
C ASN A 308 22.25 -2.94 17.04
N ILE A 309 23.30 -3.55 17.57
CA ILE A 309 23.22 -4.47 18.69
C ILE A 309 23.55 -3.70 19.96
N TYR A 310 22.78 -3.92 20.99
CA TYR A 310 22.96 -3.26 22.28
C TYR A 310 23.47 -4.28 23.31
N VAL A 311 24.40 -3.80 24.16
CA VAL A 311 25.01 -4.57 25.24
C VAL A 311 24.89 -3.78 26.54
N ASP A 312 24.42 -4.43 27.61
CA ASP A 312 24.29 -3.86 28.95
C ASP A 312 24.56 -4.93 30.01
N ALA A 313 25.70 -4.83 30.70
CA ALA A 313 26.10 -5.77 31.76
C ALA A 313 25.07 -5.90 32.90
N THR A 314 24.14 -4.94 33.01
CA THR A 314 23.11 -4.93 34.06
C THR A 314 21.81 -5.61 33.61
N ASN A 315 21.71 -6.09 32.37
CA ASN A 315 20.54 -6.83 31.91
C ASN A 315 20.42 -8.16 32.67
N THR A 316 19.38 -8.27 33.47
CA THR A 316 19.05 -9.46 34.27
C THR A 316 17.65 -9.98 34.02
N ASN A 317 16.94 -9.47 32.99
CA ASN A 317 15.56 -9.86 32.72
C ASN A 317 15.41 -11.22 32.04
N GLY A 318 16.53 -11.86 31.64
CA GLY A 318 16.57 -13.19 31.03
C GLY A 318 16.11 -13.22 29.57
N ILE A 319 15.89 -12.06 28.96
CA ILE A 319 15.60 -11.91 27.53
C ILE A 319 16.74 -11.10 26.91
N GLU A 320 17.41 -11.69 25.94
CA GLU A 320 18.58 -11.13 25.26
C GLU A 320 18.42 -11.38 23.76
N ASP A 321 18.00 -10.33 23.03
CA ASP A 321 17.85 -10.36 21.57
C ASP A 321 18.71 -9.28 20.86
N GLY A 322 19.48 -8.53 21.66
CA GLY A 322 20.36 -7.47 21.18
C GLY A 322 19.64 -6.17 20.82
N THR A 323 18.35 -6.05 21.08
CA THR A 323 17.65 -4.76 20.94
C THR A 323 17.98 -3.82 22.11
N GLU A 324 17.68 -2.54 21.97
CA GLU A 324 17.89 -1.54 23.03
C GLU A 324 17.11 -1.87 24.31
N THR A 325 15.99 -2.54 24.21
CA THR A 325 15.12 -2.94 25.33
C THR A 325 15.47 -4.30 25.94
N CYS A 326 16.13 -5.16 25.16
CA CYS A 326 16.56 -6.50 25.56
C CYS A 326 18.04 -6.72 25.16
N PRO A 327 19.00 -5.91 25.67
CA PRO A 327 20.39 -5.97 25.27
C PRO A 327 21.04 -7.29 25.72
N PHE A 328 22.11 -7.70 25.03
CA PHE A 328 23.00 -8.76 25.53
C PHE A 328 23.70 -8.30 26.80
N ASN A 329 24.10 -9.22 27.64
CA ASN A 329 24.83 -8.88 28.87
C ASN A 329 26.37 -8.96 28.71
N THR A 330 26.87 -9.53 27.61
CA THR A 330 28.29 -9.56 27.26
C THR A 330 28.58 -8.90 25.92
N ILE A 331 29.77 -8.30 25.78
CA ILE A 331 30.23 -7.73 24.52
C ILE A 331 30.44 -8.82 23.47
N SER A 332 30.91 -9.98 23.89
CA SER A 332 31.16 -11.13 23.01
C SER A 332 29.89 -11.59 22.30
N GLU A 333 28.78 -11.73 23.02
CA GLU A 333 27.47 -12.03 22.41
C GLU A 333 27.00 -10.94 21.43
N GLY A 334 27.19 -9.67 21.84
CA GLY A 334 26.88 -8.55 20.96
C GLY A 334 27.68 -8.56 19.66
N ILE A 335 28.99 -8.87 19.74
CA ILE A 335 29.82 -9.01 18.54
C ILE A 335 29.36 -10.20 17.70
N GLU A 336 29.05 -11.35 18.30
CA GLU A 336 28.59 -12.53 17.59
C GLU A 336 27.29 -12.28 16.84
N ALA A 337 26.33 -11.61 17.46
CA ALA A 337 25.03 -11.28 16.88
C ALA A 337 25.10 -10.17 15.82
N ALA A 338 26.10 -9.30 15.85
CA ALA A 338 26.20 -8.15 14.95
C ALA A 338 26.27 -8.56 13.48
N ILE A 339 25.50 -7.87 12.64
CA ILE A 339 25.61 -7.94 11.18
C ILE A 339 26.90 -7.19 10.78
N PRO A 340 27.73 -7.74 9.85
CA PRO A 340 28.93 -7.07 9.39
C PRO A 340 28.68 -5.61 8.95
N GLY A 341 29.52 -4.68 9.42
CA GLY A 341 29.41 -3.26 9.15
C GLY A 341 28.45 -2.49 10.06
N LYS A 342 27.76 -3.13 10.98
CA LYS A 342 26.85 -2.50 11.95
C LYS A 342 27.52 -2.28 13.31
N SER A 343 26.85 -1.51 14.17
CA SER A 343 27.40 -1.12 15.46
C SER A 343 26.97 -2.05 16.58
N VAL A 344 27.92 -2.32 17.49
CA VAL A 344 27.65 -2.86 18.82
C VAL A 344 27.79 -1.72 19.82
N MET A 345 26.65 -1.31 20.36
CA MET A 345 26.51 -0.19 21.31
C MET A 345 26.58 -0.70 22.74
N VAL A 346 27.67 -0.41 23.42
CA VAL A 346 27.95 -0.93 24.76
C VAL A 346 27.67 0.15 25.79
N LYS A 347 26.70 -0.08 26.66
CA LYS A 347 26.34 0.84 27.74
C LYS A 347 27.42 0.92 28.82
N ALA A 348 27.34 1.96 29.64
CA ALA A 348 28.20 2.14 30.78
C ALA A 348 28.19 0.89 31.69
N GLY A 349 29.37 0.42 32.05
CA GLY A 349 29.52 -0.80 32.84
C GLY A 349 30.94 -1.33 32.87
N ILE A 350 31.13 -2.44 33.59
CA ILE A 350 32.42 -3.16 33.67
C ILE A 350 32.24 -4.51 33.02
N TYR A 351 32.96 -4.76 31.94
CA TYR A 351 32.93 -5.97 31.14
C TYR A 351 34.29 -6.67 31.31
N ASN A 352 34.32 -7.78 32.08
CA ASN A 352 35.55 -8.55 32.26
C ASN A 352 35.61 -9.64 31.19
N GLU A 353 36.05 -9.23 29.99
CA GLU A 353 36.05 -10.06 28.79
C GLU A 353 37.37 -9.90 28.01
N GLN A 354 37.77 -10.98 27.35
CA GLN A 354 38.80 -10.97 26.32
C GLN A 354 38.13 -11.15 24.96
N LEU A 355 38.30 -10.17 24.07
CA LEU A 355 37.53 -10.10 22.83
C LEU A 355 38.34 -10.52 21.60
N ILE A 356 37.72 -11.31 20.73
CA ILE A 356 38.23 -11.59 19.39
C ILE A 356 37.21 -11.05 18.37
N ILE A 357 37.63 -10.11 17.53
CA ILE A 357 36.77 -9.48 16.53
C ILE A 357 37.17 -9.97 15.14
N SER A 358 36.44 -10.96 14.64
CA SER A 358 36.70 -11.63 13.36
C SER A 358 35.81 -11.18 12.21
N LYS A 359 35.04 -10.11 12.40
CA LYS A 359 34.18 -9.51 11.39
C LYS A 359 34.21 -7.99 11.44
N GLU A 360 33.81 -7.36 10.33
CA GLU A 360 33.60 -5.91 10.27
C GLU A 360 32.54 -5.49 11.30
N VAL A 361 32.90 -4.60 12.22
CA VAL A 361 32.02 -4.10 13.27
C VAL A 361 32.47 -2.74 13.77
N ASN A 362 31.52 -1.90 14.18
CA ASN A 362 31.77 -0.69 14.93
C ASN A 362 31.44 -0.93 16.40
N LEU A 363 32.47 -1.25 17.21
CA LEU A 363 32.33 -1.45 18.65
C LEU A 363 32.45 -0.08 19.36
N GLN A 364 31.37 0.35 19.97
CA GLN A 364 31.24 1.68 20.57
C GLN A 364 30.79 1.63 22.02
N GLY A 365 31.60 2.09 22.93
CA GLY A 365 31.22 2.34 24.32
C GLY A 365 30.45 3.65 24.50
N GLU A 366 29.73 3.78 25.59
CA GLU A 366 28.99 4.99 25.93
C GLU A 366 29.93 6.15 26.33
N GLY A 367 31.14 5.83 26.80
CA GLY A 367 32.19 6.80 27.12
C GLY A 367 33.41 6.16 27.77
N MET A 368 34.60 6.64 27.46
CA MET A 368 35.85 6.10 28.03
C MET A 368 35.98 6.27 29.55
N GLU A 369 35.13 7.08 30.17
CA GLU A 369 35.10 7.24 31.63
C GLU A 369 34.05 6.31 32.29
N ASN A 370 33.19 5.66 31.48
CA ASN A 370 32.02 4.94 31.97
C ASN A 370 31.99 3.49 31.53
N THR A 371 32.64 3.16 30.39
CA THR A 371 32.55 1.82 29.79
C THR A 371 33.92 1.15 29.83
N PHE A 372 34.08 0.17 30.70
CA PHE A 372 35.33 -0.49 30.98
C PHE A 372 35.35 -1.92 30.42
N ILE A 373 36.38 -2.22 29.61
CA ILE A 373 36.73 -3.58 29.30
C ILE A 373 37.96 -3.94 30.13
N THR A 374 37.84 -4.93 30.99
CA THR A 374 38.88 -5.27 31.96
C THR A 374 39.50 -6.64 31.66
N GLY A 375 40.83 -6.69 31.86
CA GLY A 375 41.64 -7.90 31.63
C GLY A 375 41.93 -8.74 32.88
N ALA A 376 41.18 -8.57 33.96
CA ALA A 376 41.43 -9.25 35.20
C ALA A 376 41.43 -10.78 35.05
N GLY A 377 42.58 -11.41 35.25
CA GLY A 377 42.75 -12.86 35.16
C GLY A 377 43.00 -13.42 33.75
N PHE A 378 43.04 -12.55 32.74
CA PHE A 378 43.39 -12.95 31.37
C PHE A 378 44.90 -12.77 31.10
N SER A 379 45.37 -13.48 30.06
CA SER A 379 46.71 -13.34 29.52
C SER A 379 46.63 -13.09 28.00
N GLY A 380 47.71 -12.55 27.41
CA GLY A 380 47.72 -12.22 25.99
C GLY A 380 47.01 -10.87 25.68
N SER A 381 46.32 -10.76 24.60
CA SER A 381 45.66 -9.52 24.17
C SER A 381 44.27 -9.37 24.75
N LEU A 382 43.94 -8.18 25.28
CA LEU A 382 42.58 -7.89 25.76
C LEU A 382 41.59 -7.86 24.59
N ILE A 383 42.00 -7.23 23.46
CA ILE A 383 41.23 -7.23 22.20
C ILE A 383 42.16 -7.69 21.07
N THR A 384 41.75 -8.70 20.33
CA THR A 384 42.41 -9.15 19.10
C THR A 384 41.50 -8.88 17.91
N LEU A 385 42.05 -8.21 16.87
CA LEU A 385 41.32 -7.94 15.63
C LEU A 385 41.82 -8.88 14.55
N GLU A 386 40.90 -9.62 13.92
CA GLU A 386 41.16 -10.59 12.87
C GLU A 386 40.44 -10.26 11.56
N ALA A 387 39.79 -9.11 11.48
CA ALA A 387 39.08 -8.66 10.29
C ALA A 387 39.47 -7.21 9.93
N ASN A 388 39.06 -6.79 8.74
CA ASN A 388 39.20 -5.40 8.26
C ASN A 388 37.99 -4.55 8.70
N SER A 389 38.12 -3.23 8.53
CA SER A 389 37.03 -2.26 8.71
C SER A 389 36.40 -2.31 10.12
N ILE A 390 37.24 -2.37 11.13
CA ILE A 390 36.81 -2.37 12.55
C ILE A 390 37.04 -0.99 13.15
N ILE A 391 36.03 -0.51 13.86
CA ILE A 391 36.12 0.70 14.68
C ILE A 391 35.99 0.32 16.14
N ILE A 392 36.91 0.82 17.00
CA ILE A 392 36.83 0.71 18.45
C ILE A 392 36.87 2.09 19.05
N SER A 393 35.84 2.46 19.79
CA SER A 393 35.72 3.81 20.32
C SER A 393 35.04 3.89 21.68
N ASN A 394 35.46 4.91 22.46
CA ASN A 394 34.85 5.35 23.71
C ASN A 394 34.91 4.32 24.85
N PHE A 395 35.97 3.54 24.93
CA PHE A 395 36.20 2.57 26.01
C PHE A 395 37.37 2.97 26.90
N CYS A 396 37.34 2.56 28.16
CA CYS A 396 38.51 2.34 28.98
C CYS A 396 38.92 0.86 28.89
N LEU A 397 40.07 0.59 28.29
CA LEU A 397 40.67 -0.74 28.21
C LEU A 397 41.72 -0.86 29.32
N ASP A 398 41.35 -1.55 30.41
CA ASP A 398 42.22 -1.71 31.59
C ASP A 398 42.72 -3.15 31.69
N GLY A 399 43.99 -3.36 31.40
CA GLY A 399 44.64 -4.68 31.47
C GLY A 399 44.83 -5.23 32.88
N GLN A 400 44.61 -4.45 33.91
CA GLN A 400 44.84 -4.80 35.32
C GLN A 400 46.24 -5.36 35.57
N ASN A 401 47.23 -4.98 34.74
CA ASN A 401 48.61 -5.52 34.69
C ASN A 401 48.67 -7.05 34.47
N SER A 402 47.60 -7.65 33.92
CA SER A 402 47.49 -9.09 33.61
C SER A 402 47.66 -9.37 32.15
N THR A 403 47.14 -8.51 31.28
CA THR A 403 47.20 -8.68 29.82
C THR A 403 48.48 -8.12 29.23
N GLU A 404 48.94 -8.77 28.12
CA GLU A 404 50.16 -8.33 27.43
C GLU A 404 49.86 -7.12 26.51
N VAL A 405 48.76 -7.17 25.75
CA VAL A 405 48.42 -6.14 24.78
C VAL A 405 46.97 -5.67 24.96
N GLY A 406 46.76 -4.36 24.95
CA GLY A 406 45.41 -3.79 24.96
C GLY A 406 44.62 -4.13 23.68
N ILE A 407 45.15 -3.68 22.53
CA ILE A 407 44.59 -4.00 21.23
C ILE A 407 45.71 -4.52 20.33
N PHE A 408 45.54 -5.75 19.82
CA PHE A 408 46.48 -6.41 18.90
C PHE A 408 45.81 -6.69 17.55
N PHE A 409 46.57 -6.45 16.47
CA PHE A 409 46.18 -6.88 15.11
C PHE A 409 47.38 -7.00 14.18
N GLU A 410 47.25 -7.89 13.20
CA GLU A 410 48.24 -8.09 12.15
C GLU A 410 47.53 -8.33 10.81
N GLY A 411 48.00 -7.66 9.76
CA GLY A 411 47.46 -7.82 8.40
C GLY A 411 46.07 -7.25 8.18
N CYS A 412 45.57 -6.45 9.13
CA CYS A 412 44.23 -5.84 9.06
C CYS A 412 44.31 -4.42 8.50
N ASN A 413 43.34 -4.08 7.64
CA ASN A 413 43.24 -2.76 7.01
C ASN A 413 41.96 -2.02 7.44
N SER A 414 41.97 -0.69 7.31
CA SER A 414 40.82 0.14 7.68
C SER A 414 40.42 -0.03 9.15
N ILE A 415 41.40 -0.18 10.04
CA ILE A 415 41.17 -0.19 11.49
C ILE A 415 41.14 1.24 11.98
N HIS A 416 40.17 1.59 12.80
CA HIS A 416 40.04 2.90 13.40
C HIS A 416 39.89 2.78 14.92
N ILE A 417 40.92 3.21 15.68
CA ILE A 417 40.91 3.20 17.16
C ILE A 417 40.85 4.64 17.61
N LYS A 418 39.76 5.04 18.24
CA LYS A 418 39.56 6.46 18.60
C LYS A 418 38.85 6.68 19.92
N ASN A 419 39.20 7.76 20.60
CA ASN A 419 38.57 8.20 21.85
C ASN A 419 38.57 7.12 22.95
N ASN A 420 39.59 6.27 22.99
CA ASN A 420 39.73 5.27 24.04
C ASN A 420 40.76 5.69 25.05
N ARG A 421 40.65 5.20 26.27
CA ARG A 421 41.71 5.19 27.27
C ARG A 421 42.26 3.77 27.41
N ILE A 422 43.56 3.58 27.22
CA ILE A 422 44.21 2.25 27.22
C ILE A 422 45.32 2.26 28.26
N ILE A 423 45.11 1.46 29.31
CA ILE A 423 45.94 1.51 30.52
C ILE A 423 46.28 0.14 31.08
N ASN A 424 47.36 0.08 31.86
CA ASN A 424 47.76 -1.11 32.66
C ASN A 424 47.98 -2.38 31.83
N GLN A 425 48.41 -2.19 30.57
CA GLN A 425 48.88 -3.24 29.68
C GLN A 425 50.42 -3.33 29.69
N HIS A 426 51.00 -4.35 29.02
CA HIS A 426 52.43 -4.27 28.67
C HIS A 426 52.57 -3.38 27.42
N TYR A 427 51.77 -3.62 26.37
CA TYR A 427 51.64 -2.75 25.19
C TYR A 427 50.19 -2.21 25.11
N GLY A 428 50.02 -0.91 24.94
CA GLY A 428 48.67 -0.34 24.78
C GLY A 428 48.04 -0.78 23.47
N VAL A 429 48.58 -0.40 22.32
CA VAL A 429 48.22 -0.88 20.99
C VAL A 429 49.46 -1.48 20.32
N LYS A 430 49.33 -2.67 19.74
CA LYS A 430 50.40 -3.33 18.99
C LYS A 430 49.89 -3.85 17.65
N TYR A 431 50.57 -3.46 16.56
CA TYR A 431 50.19 -3.94 15.24
C TYR A 431 51.40 -4.15 14.31
N LEU A 432 51.16 -5.06 13.31
CA LEU A 432 52.09 -5.40 12.24
C LEU A 432 51.34 -5.48 10.91
N ASN A 433 52.05 -5.26 9.79
CA ASN A 433 51.52 -5.43 8.44
C ASN A 433 50.13 -4.77 8.22
N SER A 434 49.88 -3.65 8.86
CA SER A 434 48.56 -2.99 8.94
C SER A 434 48.69 -1.50 8.74
N SER A 435 47.58 -0.83 8.35
CA SER A 435 47.57 0.63 8.14
C SER A 435 46.33 1.24 8.85
N PRO A 436 46.34 1.34 10.20
CA PRO A 436 45.26 1.89 10.98
C PRO A 436 45.23 3.43 10.98
N LEU A 437 44.08 3.97 11.42
CA LEU A 437 43.99 5.32 11.99
C LEU A 437 43.83 5.20 13.52
N ILE A 438 44.80 5.70 14.28
CA ILE A 438 44.78 5.71 15.74
C ILE A 438 44.76 7.17 16.18
N GLU A 439 43.59 7.67 16.63
CA GLU A 439 43.42 9.08 16.93
C GLU A 439 42.70 9.33 18.25
N LYS A 440 43.09 10.44 18.91
CA LYS A 440 42.40 10.97 20.11
C LYS A 440 42.27 9.96 21.26
N ASN A 441 43.19 9.02 21.36
CA ASN A 441 43.24 8.08 22.47
C ASN A 441 44.15 8.60 23.57
N SER A 442 43.91 8.18 24.82
CA SER A 442 44.82 8.29 25.96
C SER A 442 45.49 6.94 26.20
N LEU A 443 46.79 6.85 26.00
CA LEU A 443 47.56 5.62 26.22
C LEU A 443 48.56 5.89 27.36
N ASP A 444 48.18 5.50 28.57
CA ASP A 444 48.96 5.85 29.76
C ASP A 444 49.16 4.64 30.69
N HIS A 445 50.28 4.66 31.44
CA HIS A 445 50.63 3.62 32.42
C HIS A 445 50.73 2.21 31.83
N ASN A 446 51.12 2.07 30.56
CA ASN A 446 51.43 0.78 29.98
C ASN A 446 52.90 0.44 30.28
N GLY A 447 53.15 -0.81 30.70
CA GLY A 447 54.44 -1.20 31.25
C GLY A 447 55.62 -1.12 30.28
N TYR A 448 55.37 -1.17 28.97
CA TYR A 448 56.40 -1.10 27.95
C TYR A 448 56.12 0.05 26.95
N SER A 449 55.22 -0.11 26.00
CA SER A 449 54.92 0.96 25.06
C SER A 449 53.45 1.34 25.01
N GLY A 450 53.19 2.67 24.80
CA GLY A 450 51.85 3.13 24.49
C GLY A 450 51.40 2.55 23.14
N ILE A 451 52.19 2.75 22.09
CA ILE A 451 51.93 2.18 20.75
C ILE A 451 53.18 1.47 20.24
N GLU A 452 53.01 0.22 19.83
CA GLU A 452 54.06 -0.64 19.27
C GLU A 452 53.76 -0.96 17.81
N ILE A 453 54.66 -0.57 16.88
CA ILE A 453 54.48 -0.68 15.46
C ILE A 453 55.59 -1.54 14.88
N GLY A 454 55.22 -2.76 14.43
CA GLY A 454 56.21 -3.71 13.88
C GLY A 454 56.28 -3.69 12.36
N SER A 455 56.99 -4.64 11.82
CA SER A 455 57.27 -4.75 10.39
C SER A 455 56.00 -4.61 9.54
N GLY A 456 56.12 -3.88 8.43
CA GLY A 456 55.02 -3.59 7.51
C GLY A 456 53.95 -2.66 8.08
N GLY A 457 54.11 -2.20 9.32
CA GLY A 457 53.18 -1.27 9.97
C GLY A 457 53.23 0.10 9.35
N LYS A 458 52.10 0.62 8.92
CA LYS A 458 51.88 1.94 8.31
C LYS A 458 50.72 2.63 9.03
N GLY A 459 50.09 3.61 8.40
CA GLY A 459 48.91 4.28 8.93
C GLY A 459 49.20 5.56 9.64
N GLN A 460 48.18 6.13 10.28
CA GLN A 460 48.22 7.46 10.88
C GLN A 460 48.01 7.36 12.40
N ILE A 461 48.94 7.94 13.13
CA ILE A 461 48.90 8.01 14.60
C ILE A 461 48.83 9.48 14.95
N GLU A 462 47.61 9.94 15.29
CA GLU A 462 47.42 11.38 15.37
C GLU A 462 46.55 11.83 16.55
N ASN A 463 46.95 12.99 17.11
CA ASN A 463 46.19 13.65 18.18
C ASN A 463 45.98 12.77 19.43
N ASN A 464 46.87 11.80 19.72
CA ASN A 464 46.82 10.96 20.91
C ASN A 464 47.59 11.61 22.08
N LEU A 465 47.17 11.30 23.30
CA LEU A 465 47.92 11.56 24.52
C LEU A 465 48.67 10.27 24.92
N VAL A 466 50.01 10.27 24.85
CA VAL A 466 50.83 9.09 25.12
C VAL A 466 51.80 9.38 26.22
N GLN A 467 51.52 8.92 27.43
CA GLN A 467 52.28 9.35 28.61
C GLN A 467 52.45 8.24 29.67
N TYR A 468 53.45 8.40 30.53
CA TYR A 468 53.72 7.49 31.67
C TYR A 468 53.95 6.03 31.28
N ASN A 469 54.34 5.75 30.02
CA ASN A 469 54.82 4.45 29.56
C ASN A 469 56.34 4.36 29.69
N GLN A 470 56.96 3.18 29.43
CA GLN A 470 58.40 3.13 29.26
C GLN A 470 58.80 3.80 27.92
N TYR A 471 58.15 3.42 26.84
CA TYR A 471 58.25 4.06 25.53
C TYR A 471 56.88 4.62 25.13
N GLY A 472 56.83 5.85 24.61
CA GLY A 472 55.57 6.39 24.11
C GLY A 472 55.12 5.66 22.85
N ILE A 473 55.80 5.91 21.74
CA ILE A 473 55.54 5.20 20.46
C ILE A 473 56.86 4.50 20.06
N ARG A 474 56.77 3.22 19.70
CA ARG A 474 57.90 2.44 19.26
C ARG A 474 57.70 1.87 17.87
N THR A 475 58.65 2.08 16.97
CA THR A 475 58.65 1.56 15.60
C THR A 475 59.86 0.67 15.36
N TYR A 476 59.65 -0.49 14.70
CA TYR A 476 60.72 -1.42 14.37
C TYR A 476 60.46 -2.19 13.07
N GLY A 477 61.47 -2.92 12.61
CA GLY A 477 61.41 -3.56 11.30
C GLY A 477 61.39 -2.50 10.18
N ASP A 478 60.55 -2.68 9.18
CA ASP A 478 60.32 -1.75 8.08
C ASP A 478 59.07 -0.89 8.24
N ALA A 479 58.67 -0.65 9.49
CA ALA A 479 57.50 0.20 9.82
C ALA A 479 57.70 1.64 9.31
N SER A 480 56.63 2.20 8.70
CA SER A 480 56.65 3.54 8.12
C SER A 480 55.33 4.30 8.36
N PRO A 481 54.92 4.47 9.63
CA PRO A 481 53.71 5.25 9.97
C PRO A 481 53.96 6.76 9.85
N GLU A 482 52.84 7.52 9.73
CA GLU A 482 52.79 8.93 9.96
C GLU A 482 52.42 9.19 11.44
N ILE A 483 53.23 9.96 12.15
CA ILE A 483 53.06 10.30 13.57
C ILE A 483 52.91 11.80 13.69
N SER A 484 51.71 12.30 13.94
CA SER A 484 51.44 13.73 13.92
C SER A 484 50.47 14.22 14.99
N GLY A 485 50.63 15.44 15.47
CA GLY A 485 49.70 16.08 16.41
C GLY A 485 49.62 15.43 17.79
N ASN A 486 50.44 14.42 18.09
CA ASN A 486 50.37 13.72 19.37
C ASN A 486 51.07 14.52 20.50
N ASN A 487 50.55 14.37 21.73
CA ASN A 487 51.23 14.78 22.94
C ASN A 487 51.92 13.55 23.59
N ILE A 488 53.22 13.47 23.46
CA ILE A 488 54.04 12.34 23.88
C ILE A 488 54.93 12.80 25.03
N SER A 489 54.50 12.51 26.25
CA SER A 489 55.16 13.14 27.39
C SER A 489 55.33 12.21 28.60
N SER A 490 56.34 12.52 29.44
CA SER A 490 56.55 11.84 30.73
C SER A 490 56.74 10.34 30.62
N ASN A 491 57.16 9.83 29.46
CA ASN A 491 57.52 8.43 29.34
C ASN A 491 58.90 8.19 29.97
N SER A 492 59.02 7.13 30.74
CA SER A 492 60.18 6.92 31.62
C SER A 492 61.52 6.73 30.88
N ASN A 493 61.44 6.30 29.61
CA ASN A 493 62.61 6.17 28.73
C ASN A 493 62.45 7.14 27.53
N THR A 494 61.75 6.76 26.50
CA THR A 494 61.75 7.48 25.21
C THR A 494 60.36 7.87 24.79
N GLY A 495 60.18 9.10 24.25
CA GLY A 495 58.96 9.55 23.61
C GLY A 495 58.68 8.72 22.33
N ILE A 496 59.55 8.83 21.33
CA ILE A 496 59.45 8.03 20.08
C ILE A 496 60.75 7.27 19.88
N TYR A 497 60.65 5.93 19.79
CA TYR A 497 61.78 5.04 19.63
C TYR A 497 61.76 4.33 18.27
N CYS A 498 62.69 4.69 17.38
CA CYS A 498 62.83 4.16 16.04
C CYS A 498 63.99 3.18 15.95
N ARG A 499 63.72 1.96 15.51
CA ARG A 499 64.72 0.88 15.45
C ARG A 499 64.75 0.17 14.08
N GLU A 500 65.85 -0.55 13.85
CA GLU A 500 66.03 -1.47 12.71
C GLU A 500 65.93 -0.71 11.39
N SER A 501 64.92 -0.93 10.56
CA SER A 501 64.74 -0.29 9.26
C SER A 501 63.56 0.68 9.25
N ALA A 502 63.03 1.06 10.43
CA ALA A 502 61.84 1.88 10.49
C ALA A 502 62.07 3.30 9.92
N THR A 503 61.11 3.77 9.15
CA THR A 503 61.13 5.08 8.47
C THR A 503 59.87 5.87 8.71
N PRO A 504 59.49 6.16 9.98
CA PRO A 504 58.31 6.97 10.30
C PRO A 504 58.51 8.41 9.83
N ILE A 505 57.40 9.09 9.49
CA ILE A 505 57.31 10.52 9.27
C ILE A 505 56.74 11.14 10.54
N ILE A 506 57.51 12.07 11.19
CA ILE A 506 57.20 12.61 12.52
C ILE A 506 57.07 14.12 12.42
N PHE A 507 55.89 14.68 12.58
CA PHE A 507 55.68 16.11 12.43
C PHE A 507 54.54 16.66 13.33
N ASN A 508 54.64 17.91 13.71
CA ASN A 508 53.63 18.61 14.53
C ASN A 508 53.32 17.92 15.88
N ASN A 509 54.20 17.10 16.45
CA ASN A 509 54.01 16.48 17.75
C ASN A 509 54.58 17.37 18.87
N THR A 510 54.04 17.22 20.07
CA THR A 510 54.65 17.73 21.33
C THR A 510 55.34 16.54 22.01
N ILE A 511 56.68 16.56 22.06
CA ILE A 511 57.52 15.48 22.60
C ILE A 511 58.34 16.03 23.74
N ARG A 512 57.88 15.87 24.97
CA ARG A 512 58.47 16.56 26.13
C ARG A 512 58.53 15.72 27.40
N ASP A 513 59.39 16.12 28.27
CA ASP A 513 59.49 15.54 29.63
C ASP A 513 59.80 14.03 29.64
N ASN A 514 60.27 13.46 28.54
CA ASN A 514 60.78 12.09 28.46
C ASN A 514 62.26 12.02 28.85
N SER A 515 62.88 10.83 29.05
CA SER A 515 64.34 10.76 29.17
C SER A 515 65.00 11.06 27.84
N TYR A 516 64.50 10.54 26.73
CA TYR A 516 64.84 10.89 25.36
C TYR A 516 63.58 11.33 24.61
N GLY A 517 63.61 12.40 23.86
CA GLY A 517 62.49 12.81 23.00
C GLY A 517 62.33 11.80 21.86
N VAL A 518 63.29 11.76 20.94
CA VAL A 518 63.34 10.77 19.86
C VAL A 518 64.67 10.01 19.94
N LEU A 519 64.62 8.69 20.04
CA LEU A 519 65.79 7.81 20.02
C LEU A 519 65.83 7.00 18.74
N ILE A 520 66.94 7.05 18.01
CA ILE A 520 67.15 6.38 16.75
C ILE A 520 68.29 5.38 16.96
N ASP A 521 67.99 4.09 16.92
CA ASP A 521 68.93 3.05 17.32
C ASP A 521 69.11 1.99 16.22
N TYR A 522 70.33 1.65 15.97
CA TYR A 522 70.70 0.68 14.95
C TYR A 522 70.97 -0.68 15.62
N ASN A 523 70.38 -1.73 15.08
CA ASN A 523 70.72 -3.10 15.44
C ASN A 523 71.47 -3.73 14.29
N SER A 524 72.74 -4.01 14.50
CA SER A 524 73.66 -4.57 13.49
C SER A 524 73.24 -5.93 12.86
N SER A 525 72.27 -6.57 13.44
CA SER A 525 71.78 -7.90 12.99
C SER A 525 70.84 -7.84 11.78
N TRP A 526 70.27 -6.69 11.43
CA TRP A 526 69.22 -6.57 10.42
C TRP A 526 69.56 -5.73 9.16
N GLY A 527 70.74 -5.25 9.00
CA GLY A 527 71.34 -4.79 7.73
C GLY A 527 70.73 -3.60 7.00
N SER A 528 69.67 -2.96 7.50
CA SER A 528 68.99 -1.84 6.84
C SER A 528 68.99 -0.59 7.72
N ALA A 529 68.95 0.59 7.10
CA ALA A 529 69.09 1.86 7.78
C ALA A 529 67.78 2.36 8.33
N VAL A 530 67.67 2.50 9.67
CA VAL A 530 66.61 3.29 10.30
C VAL A 530 66.73 4.75 9.90
N ASN A 531 65.69 5.32 9.31
CA ASN A 531 65.72 6.69 8.81
C ASN A 531 64.39 7.43 9.01
N PRO A 532 64.04 7.83 10.24
CA PRO A 532 62.89 8.66 10.48
C PRO A 532 63.06 10.05 9.86
N ASP A 533 61.99 10.61 9.32
CA ASP A 533 61.92 12.00 8.84
C ASP A 533 61.22 12.86 9.90
N LEU A 534 61.97 13.73 10.57
CA LEU A 534 61.48 14.66 11.56
C LEU A 534 61.26 16.08 10.99
N GLY A 535 61.49 16.28 9.70
CA GLY A 535 61.35 17.53 8.97
C GLY A 535 62.48 17.75 7.98
N GLY A 536 62.15 18.18 6.77
CA GLY A 536 63.12 18.49 5.69
C GLY A 536 63.64 17.28 4.95
N GLY A 537 63.17 16.05 5.19
CA GLY A 537 63.54 14.83 4.48
C GLY A 537 62.74 14.60 3.22
N ASP A 538 63.22 13.64 2.38
CA ASP A 538 62.60 13.26 1.10
C ASP A 538 61.22 12.58 1.27
N SER A 539 60.94 12.12 2.48
CA SER A 539 59.64 11.47 2.82
C SER A 539 58.50 12.47 3.03
N GLY A 540 58.77 13.78 3.02
CA GLY A 540 57.75 14.83 3.13
C GLY A 540 57.48 15.28 4.54
N GLY A 541 58.35 14.99 5.51
CA GLY A 541 58.25 15.53 6.86
C GLY A 541 58.38 17.05 6.85
N ILE A 542 57.36 17.74 7.39
CA ILE A 542 57.30 19.22 7.46
C ILE A 542 57.93 19.80 8.75
N GLY A 543 58.39 18.92 9.66
CA GLY A 543 58.84 19.36 10.99
C GLY A 543 57.69 19.82 11.88
N GLY A 544 57.83 20.94 12.55
CA GLY A 544 56.80 21.50 13.44
C GLY A 544 56.68 20.77 14.78
N ASN A 545 57.57 19.84 15.10
CA ASN A 545 57.54 19.18 16.40
C ASN A 545 58.05 20.13 17.48
N ASN A 546 57.41 20.11 18.65
CA ASN A 546 57.94 20.69 19.86
C ASN A 546 58.72 19.63 20.65
N ILE A 547 60.06 19.66 20.53
CA ILE A 547 60.96 18.73 21.22
C ILE A 547 61.63 19.50 22.35
N SER A 548 61.03 19.43 23.53
CA SER A 548 61.54 20.32 24.63
C SER A 548 61.38 19.70 26.03
N GLY A 549 62.26 19.96 26.92
CA GLY A 549 62.24 19.52 28.31
C GLY A 549 62.58 18.05 28.49
N ASN A 550 63.11 17.37 27.48
CA ASN A 550 63.53 15.98 27.59
C ASN A 550 64.85 15.89 28.37
N LYS A 551 64.92 14.99 29.34
CA LYS A 551 65.95 14.97 30.38
C LYS A 551 67.38 14.79 29.87
N ASN A 552 67.60 13.90 28.91
CA ASN A 552 68.90 13.56 28.38
C ASN A 552 69.15 14.26 27.02
N TYR A 553 68.37 13.84 26.02
CA TYR A 553 68.44 14.35 24.64
C TYR A 553 67.06 14.56 24.05
N GLY A 554 66.84 15.62 23.29
CA GLY A 554 65.69 15.85 22.44
C GLY A 554 65.69 14.83 21.29
N VAL A 555 66.80 14.74 20.56
CA VAL A 555 67.02 13.68 19.54
C VAL A 555 68.40 13.07 19.77
N TYR A 556 68.40 11.72 19.84
CA TYR A 556 69.62 10.92 19.91
C TYR A 556 69.74 9.94 18.74
N ASN A 557 70.67 10.23 17.81
CA ASN A 557 71.00 9.39 16.68
C ASN A 557 72.17 8.47 17.02
N LYS A 558 71.94 7.19 17.17
CA LYS A 558 73.00 6.19 17.37
C LYS A 558 73.45 5.52 16.06
N THR A 559 72.89 5.96 14.95
CA THR A 559 73.18 5.37 13.64
C THR A 559 74.33 6.10 12.95
N ASN A 560 74.73 5.61 11.78
CA ASN A 560 75.69 6.25 10.92
C ASN A 560 75.00 6.99 9.73
N HIS A 561 73.73 7.24 9.80
CA HIS A 561 72.92 7.91 8.77
C HIS A 561 72.60 9.34 9.14
N LEU A 562 72.52 10.19 8.14
CA LEU A 562 71.99 11.54 8.30
C LEU A 562 70.50 11.50 8.65
N ILE A 563 70.11 12.12 9.74
CA ILE A 563 68.70 12.26 10.14
C ILE A 563 68.28 13.70 9.89
N LYS A 564 67.21 13.87 9.14
CA LYS A 564 66.56 15.16 8.89
C LYS A 564 65.64 15.50 10.02
N ALA A 565 65.83 16.67 10.66
CA ALA A 565 65.07 17.19 11.81
C ALA A 565 64.88 18.71 11.73
N GLU A 566 64.79 19.22 10.53
CA GLU A 566 64.59 20.65 10.25
C GLU A 566 63.20 21.14 10.71
N TYR A 567 63.05 22.45 10.89
CA TYR A 567 61.79 23.12 11.22
C TYR A 567 61.13 22.67 12.53
N ASN A 568 61.93 22.24 13.53
CA ASN A 568 61.40 21.85 14.84
C ASN A 568 61.73 22.96 15.90
N TRP A 569 60.86 23.00 16.92
CA TRP A 569 61.12 23.81 18.11
C TRP A 569 61.85 22.97 19.18
N TRP A 570 62.93 23.53 19.78
CA TRP A 570 63.78 22.78 20.69
C TRP A 570 63.72 23.27 22.13
N GLY A 571 62.78 24.16 22.43
CA GLY A 571 62.61 24.75 23.76
C GLY A 571 63.37 26.05 23.94
N ASP A 572 64.16 26.48 22.96
CA ASP A 572 64.92 27.76 22.99
C ASP A 572 64.94 28.36 21.57
N THR A 573 64.89 29.71 21.51
CA THR A 573 65.00 30.49 20.26
C THR A 573 66.34 30.32 19.56
N LYS A 574 67.37 29.90 20.30
CA LYS A 574 68.67 29.57 19.74
C LYS A 574 68.83 28.19 19.17
N GLY A 575 67.74 27.47 19.06
CA GLY A 575 67.68 26.09 18.54
C GLY A 575 68.17 25.06 19.56
N PRO A 576 68.51 23.83 19.09
CA PRO A 576 68.93 22.76 19.97
C PRO A 576 70.31 23.04 20.57
N LYS A 577 70.61 22.40 21.69
CA LYS A 577 71.93 22.35 22.27
C LYS A 577 72.78 21.27 21.61
N TYR A 578 73.99 21.58 21.20
CA TYR A 578 74.90 20.60 20.60
C TYR A 578 76.37 21.07 20.90
N PRO A 579 77.41 20.27 20.61
CA PRO A 579 78.79 20.64 20.93
C PRO A 579 79.27 22.00 20.38
N GLY A 580 78.62 22.50 19.32
CA GLY A 580 78.88 23.85 18.73
C GLY A 580 77.99 24.96 19.24
N ASN A 581 76.92 24.68 19.99
CA ASN A 581 75.92 25.61 20.52
C ASN A 581 75.64 25.38 22.02
N ASN A 582 76.61 25.59 22.86
CA ASN A 582 76.41 25.40 24.30
C ASN A 582 75.66 26.57 24.97
N SER A 583 75.33 27.63 24.24
CA SER A 583 74.60 28.80 24.73
C SER A 583 73.09 28.62 24.65
N SER A 584 72.56 27.61 23.95
CA SER A 584 71.16 27.28 23.91
C SER A 584 70.76 26.60 25.22
N ALA A 585 69.53 26.90 25.69
CA ALA A 585 68.84 26.19 26.75
C ALA A 585 67.91 25.11 26.20
N GLY A 586 67.81 24.94 24.87
CA GLY A 586 67.06 23.95 24.21
C GLY A 586 67.53 22.52 24.46
N ASP A 587 66.71 21.52 24.08
CA ASP A 587 67.09 20.14 24.24
C ASP A 587 68.32 19.76 23.44
N TRP A 588 69.12 18.85 24.02
CA TRP A 588 70.30 18.35 23.33
C TRP A 588 69.98 17.53 22.11
N VAL A 589 70.67 17.78 20.98
CA VAL A 589 70.77 16.82 19.86
C VAL A 589 72.16 16.18 19.94
N TYR A 590 72.22 14.86 19.80
CA TYR A 590 73.43 14.09 19.93
C TYR A 590 73.53 12.94 18.96
N TRP A 591 74.72 12.73 18.43
CA TRP A 591 75.09 11.60 17.58
C TRP A 591 76.51 11.12 18.00
N ASN A 592 76.68 9.80 17.95
CA ASN A 592 77.91 9.19 18.45
C ASN A 592 78.79 8.57 17.34
N GLN A 593 78.46 8.74 16.08
CA GLN A 593 79.20 8.21 14.92
C GLN A 593 79.54 9.30 13.92
N SER A 594 80.71 9.20 13.25
CA SER A 594 81.26 10.27 12.39
C SER A 594 80.33 10.66 11.21
N ASN A 595 79.46 9.79 10.75
CA ASN A 595 78.55 10.01 9.63
C ASN A 595 77.06 10.13 10.04
N GLY A 596 76.75 9.96 11.35
CA GLY A 596 75.37 9.90 11.84
C GLY A 596 74.89 11.30 12.27
N VAL A 597 75.05 12.30 11.44
CA VAL A 597 74.67 13.68 11.73
C VAL A 597 73.15 13.86 11.82
N ILE A 598 72.74 14.81 12.68
CA ILE A 598 71.35 15.27 12.69
C ILE A 598 71.36 16.65 12.02
N ASP A 599 70.61 16.77 10.92
CA ASP A 599 70.35 18.03 10.23
C ASP A 599 69.12 18.68 10.85
N PHE A 600 69.25 19.69 11.62
CA PHE A 600 68.22 20.39 12.38
C PHE A 600 68.03 21.85 11.92
N GLU A 601 68.73 22.30 10.93
CA GLU A 601 68.66 23.67 10.41
C GLU A 601 67.83 23.71 9.09
N PRO A 602 66.94 24.64 8.95
CA PRO A 602 66.58 25.67 9.95
C PRO A 602 65.66 25.09 11.05
N TRP A 603 65.70 25.72 12.24
CA TRP A 603 64.79 25.44 13.35
C TRP A 603 63.76 26.54 13.51
N LEU A 604 62.69 26.26 14.25
CA LEU A 604 61.66 27.22 14.62
C LEU A 604 62.21 28.13 15.73
N SER A 605 62.06 29.46 15.59
CA SER A 605 62.43 30.47 16.58
C SER A 605 61.25 30.81 17.52
N ILE A 606 60.09 30.39 17.21
CA ILE A 606 58.85 30.48 18.01
C ILE A 606 58.08 29.22 17.82
N MET A 607 57.27 28.86 18.84
CA MET A 607 56.41 27.70 18.81
C MET A 607 55.00 28.05 18.30
#